data_b620cb63b5ec1bdd34e7a8f82beaa6a4
#
_entry.id   b620cb63b5ec1bdd34e7a8f82beaa6a4
#
_cell.length_a   1.000
_cell.length_b   1.000
_cell.length_c   1.000
_cell.angle_alpha   90.00
_cell.angle_beta   90.00
_cell.angle_gamma   90.00
#
_symmetry.space_group_name_H-M   'P 1'
#
loop_
_entity.id
_entity.type
_entity.pdbx_description
1 polymer ?
#
loop_
_entity_poly.entity_id
_entity_poly.type
_entity_poly.pdbx_seq_one_letter_code
_entity_poly.pdbx_strand_id
1 'polypeptide(L)'
;MIVITGAGGKTGKALIKALSKVENVCAFVHREEHVAVLKALGADKVMIGDLRDESAIGRAMQGARSVYHICSNMNPNEMVIGRLILAAARKSGIGHFVYHSVLHPQTEKMNHHWQKLRVEEMTFESGLPFTILQPAPYMQNLLAGWKSILEDGVLRVPYSISSKFSFIDLEDVAEAAKIVLTEPNHDNAIYELTGILPTSHVEIAEILSRVLKRDVRAEKEEIRGWRLRAERNLGMSEYALENLVRMFEYYDWWGIPMC
;
A
#
# COMPACT_ATOMS: atom_id res chain seq x y z
N MET A 1 -10.65 19.68 -4.13
CA MET A 1 -9.25 19.23 -3.91
C MET A 1 -9.25 17.98 -3.06
N ILE A 2 -8.48 16.99 -3.44
CA ILE A 2 -8.26 15.75 -2.71
C ILE A 2 -6.87 15.76 -2.10
N VAL A 3 -6.75 15.47 -0.80
CA VAL A 3 -5.44 15.32 -0.14
C VAL A 3 -5.04 13.85 -0.16
N ILE A 4 -3.83 13.56 -0.61
CA ILE A 4 -3.24 12.21 -0.59
C ILE A 4 -2.06 12.21 0.37
N THR A 5 -2.16 11.48 1.47
CA THR A 5 -1.02 11.25 2.37
C THR A 5 -0.20 10.05 1.88
N GLY A 6 1.07 9.95 2.32
CA GLY A 6 1.94 8.88 1.81
C GLY A 6 2.18 8.95 0.30
N ALA A 7 1.96 10.13 -0.30
CA ALA A 7 1.94 10.38 -1.74
C ALA A 7 3.26 10.01 -2.46
N GLY A 8 4.40 10.01 -1.75
CA GLY A 8 5.71 9.63 -2.31
C GLY A 8 5.90 8.14 -2.58
N GLY A 9 5.02 7.28 -2.04
CA GLY A 9 5.04 5.83 -2.25
C GLY A 9 4.52 5.39 -3.63
N LYS A 10 4.62 4.09 -3.92
CA LYS A 10 4.12 3.51 -5.18
C LYS A 10 2.63 3.81 -5.38
N THR A 11 1.81 3.53 -4.37
CA THR A 11 0.36 3.72 -4.40
C THR A 11 -0.02 5.20 -4.58
N GLY A 12 0.59 6.09 -3.80
CA GLY A 12 0.32 7.52 -3.91
C GLY A 12 0.65 8.09 -5.29
N LYS A 13 1.77 7.67 -5.89
CA LYS A 13 2.15 8.08 -7.26
C LYS A 13 1.16 7.56 -8.31
N ALA A 14 0.74 6.30 -8.21
CA ALA A 14 -0.27 5.74 -9.12
C ALA A 14 -1.60 6.48 -9.01
N LEU A 15 -2.04 6.76 -7.78
CA LEU A 15 -3.28 7.49 -7.54
C LEU A 15 -3.22 8.94 -8.04
N ILE A 16 -2.10 9.66 -7.85
CA ILE A 16 -1.93 11.01 -8.40
C ILE A 16 -2.07 10.98 -9.93
N LYS A 17 -1.41 10.04 -10.60
CA LYS A 17 -1.50 9.86 -12.05
C LYS A 17 -2.94 9.61 -12.52
N ALA A 18 -3.72 8.83 -11.75
CA ALA A 18 -5.11 8.51 -12.06
C ALA A 18 -6.06 9.71 -11.83
N LEU A 19 -5.83 10.50 -10.75
CA LEU A 19 -6.71 11.60 -10.35
C LEU A 19 -6.41 12.92 -11.03
N SER A 20 -5.16 13.22 -11.36
CA SER A 20 -4.71 14.56 -11.82
C SER A 20 -5.40 15.08 -13.07
N LYS A 21 -6.07 14.21 -13.83
CA LYS A 21 -6.83 14.60 -15.03
C LYS A 21 -8.26 15.02 -14.74
N VAL A 22 -8.77 14.69 -13.55
CA VAL A 22 -10.19 14.88 -13.20
C VAL A 22 -10.40 15.65 -11.91
N GLU A 23 -9.35 15.76 -11.07
CA GLU A 23 -9.43 16.39 -9.75
C GLU A 23 -8.15 17.18 -9.42
N ASN A 24 -8.31 18.24 -8.62
CA ASN A 24 -7.18 18.94 -8.02
C ASN A 24 -6.61 18.10 -6.87
N VAL A 25 -5.31 17.80 -6.91
CA VAL A 25 -4.64 16.91 -5.96
C VAL A 25 -3.61 17.67 -5.14
N CYS A 26 -3.71 17.55 -3.81
CA CYS A 26 -2.67 17.93 -2.86
C CYS A 26 -1.94 16.70 -2.35
N ALA A 27 -0.68 16.54 -2.74
CA ALA A 27 0.18 15.46 -2.29
C ALA A 27 0.88 15.86 -0.98
N PHE A 28 0.72 15.07 0.08
CA PHE A 28 1.43 15.27 1.35
C PHE A 28 2.54 14.23 1.50
N VAL A 29 3.78 14.71 1.66
CA VAL A 29 4.98 13.88 1.71
C VAL A 29 5.91 14.29 2.85
N HIS A 30 6.75 13.35 3.29
CA HIS A 30 7.74 13.63 4.33
C HIS A 30 9.05 14.21 3.79
N ARG A 31 9.41 13.92 2.52
CA ARG A 31 10.71 14.26 1.94
C ARG A 31 10.59 15.14 0.72
N GLU A 32 11.48 16.14 0.64
CA GLU A 32 11.52 17.12 -0.44
C GLU A 32 11.84 16.49 -1.80
N GLU A 33 12.63 15.42 -1.82
CA GLU A 33 13.02 14.70 -3.04
C GLU A 33 11.83 14.21 -3.88
N HIS A 34 10.65 14.06 -3.26
CA HIS A 34 9.44 13.64 -3.96
C HIS A 34 8.72 14.77 -4.71
N VAL A 35 9.01 16.04 -4.39
CA VAL A 35 8.24 17.19 -4.91
C VAL A 35 8.24 17.26 -6.42
N ALA A 36 9.42 17.19 -7.04
CA ALA A 36 9.55 17.33 -8.50
C ALA A 36 8.79 16.22 -9.24
N VAL A 37 8.94 14.97 -8.78
CA VAL A 37 8.28 13.81 -9.39
C VAL A 37 6.76 13.89 -9.23
N LEU A 38 6.25 14.32 -8.08
CA LEU A 38 4.80 14.39 -7.85
C LEU A 38 4.14 15.51 -8.65
N LYS A 39 4.82 16.64 -8.81
CA LYS A 39 4.38 17.70 -9.71
C LYS A 39 4.36 17.24 -11.17
N ALA A 40 5.38 16.51 -11.60
CA ALA A 40 5.43 15.94 -12.96
C ALA A 40 4.32 14.89 -13.19
N LEU A 41 3.84 14.20 -12.15
CA LEU A 41 2.70 13.29 -12.19
C LEU A 41 1.34 14.01 -12.18
N GLY A 42 1.32 15.32 -12.00
CA GLY A 42 0.13 16.16 -12.06
C GLY A 42 -0.46 16.58 -10.71
N ALA A 43 0.31 16.49 -9.61
CA ALA A 43 -0.14 17.06 -8.34
C ALA A 43 -0.14 18.60 -8.42
N ASP A 44 -1.28 19.23 -8.18
CA ASP A 44 -1.43 20.71 -8.18
C ASP A 44 -0.64 21.34 -7.04
N LYS A 45 -0.66 20.68 -5.89
CA LYS A 45 0.06 21.12 -4.69
C LYS A 45 0.84 19.97 -4.10
N VAL A 46 2.07 20.25 -3.66
CA VAL A 46 2.86 19.30 -2.85
C VAL A 46 3.22 19.98 -1.55
N MET A 47 2.90 19.32 -0.43
CA MET A 47 3.20 19.81 0.91
C MET A 47 4.14 18.83 1.60
N ILE A 48 5.16 19.39 2.25
CA ILE A 48 6.14 18.61 3.03
C ILE A 48 5.76 18.71 4.50
N GLY A 49 5.71 17.57 5.19
CA GLY A 49 5.42 17.51 6.61
C GLY A 49 5.49 16.09 7.17
N ASP A 50 5.45 15.97 8.48
CA ASP A 50 5.35 14.70 9.19
C ASP A 50 3.88 14.40 9.48
N LEU A 51 3.46 13.15 9.28
CA LEU A 51 2.11 12.69 9.63
C LEU A 51 1.85 12.62 11.14
N ARG A 52 2.84 12.95 11.96
CA ARG A 52 2.73 13.12 13.41
C ARG A 52 2.63 14.60 13.83
N ASP A 53 2.74 15.53 12.89
CA ASP A 53 2.55 16.97 13.13
C ASP A 53 1.12 17.39 12.78
N GLU A 54 0.29 17.54 13.81
CA GLU A 54 -1.13 17.96 13.66
C GLU A 54 -1.28 19.27 12.89
N SER A 55 -0.35 20.22 13.07
CA SER A 55 -0.39 21.51 12.38
C SER A 55 -0.12 21.35 10.89
N ALA A 56 0.85 20.51 10.51
CA ALA A 56 1.14 20.22 9.10
C ALA A 56 -0.02 19.50 8.42
N ILE A 57 -0.62 18.51 9.10
CA ILE A 57 -1.79 17.79 8.61
C ILE A 57 -2.97 18.76 8.44
N GLY A 58 -3.26 19.57 9.45
CA GLY A 58 -4.35 20.55 9.41
C GLY A 58 -4.20 21.54 8.25
N ARG A 59 -3.00 22.05 8.02
CA ARG A 59 -2.72 22.91 6.85
C ARG A 59 -2.93 22.20 5.51
N ALA A 60 -2.60 20.91 5.44
CA ALA A 60 -2.81 20.12 4.20
C ALA A 60 -4.29 19.90 3.91
N MET A 61 -5.11 19.72 4.94
CA MET A 61 -6.55 19.46 4.81
C MET A 61 -7.40 20.71 4.63
N GLN A 62 -6.81 21.91 4.79
CA GLN A 62 -7.56 23.17 4.65
C GLN A 62 -8.16 23.31 3.25
N GLY A 63 -9.49 23.39 3.17
CA GLY A 63 -10.22 23.49 1.91
C GLY A 63 -10.26 22.21 1.06
N ALA A 64 -9.84 21.09 1.62
CA ALA A 64 -10.00 19.80 0.97
C ALA A 64 -11.43 19.28 1.14
N ARG A 65 -11.95 18.60 0.10
CA ARG A 65 -13.23 17.90 0.18
C ARG A 65 -13.08 16.46 0.65
N SER A 66 -11.98 15.83 0.30
CA SER A 66 -11.71 14.42 0.59
C SER A 66 -10.24 14.19 0.93
N VAL A 67 -9.99 13.12 1.68
CA VAL A 67 -8.65 12.65 2.03
C VAL A 67 -8.50 11.18 1.64
N TYR A 68 -7.42 10.85 0.96
CA TYR A 68 -6.97 9.47 0.78
C TYR A 68 -5.75 9.23 1.67
N HIS A 69 -5.95 8.46 2.74
CA HIS A 69 -4.90 8.24 3.72
C HIS A 69 -4.13 6.95 3.46
N ILE A 70 -2.84 7.11 3.17
CA ILE A 70 -1.87 6.02 3.11
C ILE A 70 -0.85 6.26 4.23
N CYS A 71 -0.72 5.33 5.17
CA CYS A 71 0.43 5.27 6.05
C CYS A 71 1.57 4.48 5.38
N SER A 72 2.81 4.80 5.68
CA SER A 72 3.95 4.03 5.16
C SER A 72 3.88 2.58 5.66
N ASN A 73 4.24 1.63 4.79
CA ASN A 73 4.18 0.22 5.14
C ASN A 73 5.08 -0.10 6.34
N MET A 74 4.61 -0.99 7.22
CA MET A 74 5.34 -1.42 8.43
C MET A 74 5.74 -0.22 9.32
N ASN A 75 4.83 0.73 9.54
CA ASN A 75 5.10 1.89 10.39
C ASN A 75 4.74 1.60 11.85
N PRO A 76 5.67 1.76 12.81
CA PRO A 76 5.36 1.53 14.23
C PRO A 76 4.33 2.53 14.80
N ASN A 77 4.11 3.65 14.11
CA ASN A 77 3.16 4.69 14.52
C ASN A 77 1.84 4.65 13.74
N GLU A 78 1.51 3.54 13.05
CA GLU A 78 0.28 3.41 12.22
C GLU A 78 -0.95 3.91 12.97
N MET A 79 -1.20 3.40 14.18
CA MET A 79 -2.36 3.76 15.00
C MET A 79 -2.33 5.22 15.47
N VAL A 80 -1.16 5.74 15.82
CA VAL A 80 -1.00 7.15 16.24
C VAL A 80 -1.31 8.08 15.07
N ILE A 81 -0.72 7.80 13.92
CA ILE A 81 -0.95 8.54 12.68
C ILE A 81 -2.43 8.47 12.28
N GLY A 82 -3.04 7.28 12.29
CA GLY A 82 -4.45 7.09 11.97
C GLY A 82 -5.35 7.98 12.84
N ARG A 83 -5.12 8.02 14.14
CA ARG A 83 -5.86 8.89 15.07
C ARG A 83 -5.69 10.38 14.74
N LEU A 84 -4.47 10.83 14.49
CA LEU A 84 -4.19 12.23 14.17
C LEU A 84 -4.84 12.67 12.86
N ILE A 85 -4.77 11.82 11.84
CA ILE A 85 -5.37 12.09 10.53
C ILE A 85 -6.89 12.14 10.62
N LEU A 86 -7.55 11.21 11.31
CA LEU A 86 -9.00 11.21 11.52
C LEU A 86 -9.46 12.44 12.30
N ALA A 87 -8.73 12.81 13.37
CA ALA A 87 -9.04 14.02 14.14
C ALA A 87 -8.92 15.29 13.28
N ALA A 88 -7.88 15.39 12.47
CA ALA A 88 -7.67 16.53 11.57
C ALA A 88 -8.74 16.57 10.45
N ALA A 89 -9.12 15.41 9.90
CA ALA A 89 -10.18 15.32 8.89
C ALA A 89 -11.52 15.81 9.44
N ARG A 90 -11.91 15.38 10.65
CA ARG A 90 -13.11 15.88 11.32
C ARG A 90 -13.06 17.39 11.54
N LYS A 91 -11.97 17.90 12.11
CA LYS A 91 -11.77 19.33 12.38
C LYS A 91 -11.81 20.19 11.12
N SER A 92 -11.36 19.65 9.99
CA SER A 92 -11.35 20.34 8.70
C SER A 92 -12.64 20.19 7.91
N GLY A 93 -13.64 19.45 8.42
CA GLY A 93 -14.92 19.22 7.75
C GLY A 93 -14.78 18.41 6.45
N ILE A 94 -13.89 17.42 6.45
CA ILE A 94 -13.69 16.51 5.30
C ILE A 94 -15.01 15.76 5.03
N GLY A 95 -15.51 15.85 3.80
CA GLY A 95 -16.74 15.21 3.38
C GLY A 95 -16.60 13.73 3.07
N HIS A 96 -15.39 13.22 2.75
CA HIS A 96 -15.15 11.80 2.50
C HIS A 96 -13.72 11.40 2.84
N PHE A 97 -13.57 10.39 3.69
CA PHE A 97 -12.28 9.86 4.14
C PHE A 97 -12.05 8.46 3.55
N VAL A 98 -11.01 8.29 2.75
CA VAL A 98 -10.66 6.99 2.20
C VAL A 98 -9.40 6.47 2.89
N TYR A 99 -9.51 5.29 3.50
CA TYR A 99 -8.39 4.62 4.16
C TYR A 99 -7.80 3.50 3.29
N HIS A 100 -6.50 3.57 3.06
CA HIS A 100 -5.75 2.53 2.37
C HIS A 100 -5.26 1.48 3.37
N SER A 101 -6.03 0.45 3.54
CA SER A 101 -5.77 -0.67 4.44
C SER A 101 -4.99 -1.80 3.74
N VAL A 102 -5.29 -3.03 4.05
CA VAL A 102 -4.70 -4.25 3.49
C VAL A 102 -5.75 -5.36 3.48
N LEU A 103 -5.67 -6.26 2.54
CA LEU A 103 -6.54 -7.43 2.52
C LEU A 103 -6.34 -8.29 3.77
N HIS A 104 -7.44 -8.75 4.38
CA HIS A 104 -7.47 -9.54 5.62
C HIS A 104 -6.73 -8.86 6.80
N PRO A 105 -7.12 -7.65 7.19
CA PRO A 105 -6.46 -6.91 8.28
C PRO A 105 -6.64 -7.60 9.64
N GLN A 106 -7.64 -8.49 9.81
CA GLN A 106 -7.94 -9.23 11.03
C GLN A 106 -6.90 -10.31 11.40
N THR A 107 -5.78 -10.39 10.66
CA THR A 107 -4.72 -11.37 10.92
C THR A 107 -3.75 -10.86 11.98
N GLU A 108 -4.01 -11.12 13.26
CA GLU A 108 -3.21 -10.64 14.39
C GLU A 108 -1.74 -11.07 14.34
N LYS A 109 -1.46 -12.28 13.84
CA LYS A 109 -0.08 -12.79 13.68
C LYS A 109 0.78 -11.93 12.76
N MET A 110 0.17 -11.21 11.83
CA MET A 110 0.81 -10.19 11.00
C MET A 110 0.57 -8.82 11.62
N ASN A 111 1.44 -8.39 12.52
CA ASN A 111 1.26 -7.19 13.32
C ASN A 111 0.88 -5.93 12.51
N HIS A 112 1.44 -5.74 11.31
CA HIS A 112 1.08 -4.60 10.46
C HIS A 112 -0.36 -4.70 9.92
N HIS A 113 -0.90 -5.90 9.67
CA HIS A 113 -2.30 -6.12 9.35
C HIS A 113 -3.19 -5.74 10.53
N TRP A 114 -2.83 -6.24 11.72
CA TRP A 114 -3.56 -5.97 12.95
C TRP A 114 -3.60 -4.48 13.30
N GLN A 115 -2.49 -3.75 13.12
CA GLN A 115 -2.49 -2.30 13.32
C GLN A 115 -3.41 -1.57 12.33
N LYS A 116 -3.48 -2.02 11.08
CA LYS A 116 -4.42 -1.46 10.10
C LYS A 116 -5.85 -1.72 10.48
N LEU A 117 -6.20 -2.92 10.97
CA LEU A 117 -7.52 -3.21 11.51
C LEU A 117 -7.90 -2.22 12.63
N ARG A 118 -6.96 -1.89 13.51
CA ARG A 118 -7.23 -0.91 14.58
C ARG A 118 -7.49 0.50 14.04
N VAL A 119 -6.88 0.88 12.92
CA VAL A 119 -7.20 2.14 12.23
C VAL A 119 -8.56 2.06 11.52
N GLU A 120 -8.94 0.91 10.98
CA GLU A 120 -10.29 0.69 10.43
C GLU A 120 -11.35 0.89 11.52
N GLU A 121 -11.18 0.30 12.70
CA GLU A 121 -12.09 0.52 13.85
C GLU A 121 -12.21 2.01 14.21
N MET A 122 -11.08 2.73 14.30
CA MET A 122 -11.09 4.16 14.54
C MET A 122 -11.83 4.93 13.43
N THR A 123 -11.76 4.44 12.20
CA THR A 123 -12.46 5.04 11.05
C THR A 123 -13.97 4.87 11.20
N PHE A 124 -14.46 3.70 11.59
CA PHE A 124 -15.88 3.48 11.91
C PHE A 124 -16.38 4.42 13.02
N GLU A 125 -15.59 4.61 14.06
CA GLU A 125 -15.93 5.43 15.21
C GLU A 125 -15.77 6.94 14.93
N SER A 126 -15.17 7.32 13.81
CA SER A 126 -14.83 8.71 13.51
C SER A 126 -16.02 9.62 13.26
N GLY A 127 -17.17 9.05 12.83
CA GLY A 127 -18.33 9.81 12.38
C GLY A 127 -18.14 10.52 11.03
N LEU A 128 -17.06 10.26 10.32
CA LEU A 128 -16.84 10.74 8.96
C LEU A 128 -17.52 9.79 7.95
N PRO A 129 -18.07 10.28 6.83
CA PRO A 129 -18.29 9.42 5.66
C PRO A 129 -16.96 8.82 5.22
N PHE A 130 -16.89 7.49 5.08
CA PHE A 130 -15.63 6.83 4.80
C PHE A 130 -15.73 5.72 3.75
N THR A 131 -14.59 5.39 3.13
CA THR A 131 -14.39 4.14 2.40
C THR A 131 -13.08 3.49 2.85
N ILE A 132 -13.08 2.18 3.01
CA ILE A 132 -11.88 1.40 3.31
C ILE A 132 -11.56 0.54 2.10
N LEU A 133 -10.35 0.68 1.56
CA LEU A 133 -9.84 -0.18 0.51
C LEU A 133 -8.83 -1.17 1.10
N GLN A 134 -9.08 -2.45 0.89
CA GLN A 134 -8.27 -3.57 1.38
C GLN A 134 -7.60 -4.31 0.20
N PRO A 135 -6.51 -3.75 -0.36
CA PRO A 135 -5.85 -4.36 -1.51
C PRO A 135 -5.05 -5.61 -1.13
N ALA A 136 -5.06 -6.56 -2.04
CA ALA A 136 -4.18 -7.73 -2.07
C ALA A 136 -2.71 -7.32 -2.36
N PRO A 137 -1.75 -8.24 -2.21
CA PRO A 137 -0.36 -7.98 -2.61
C PRO A 137 -0.25 -7.52 -4.06
N TYR A 138 0.55 -6.48 -4.29
CA TYR A 138 0.69 -5.91 -5.63
C TYR A 138 1.54 -6.79 -6.56
N MET A 139 1.13 -6.94 -7.81
CA MET A 139 1.93 -7.57 -8.87
C MET A 139 3.31 -6.90 -9.01
N GLN A 140 3.39 -5.59 -8.82
CA GLN A 140 4.64 -4.82 -8.86
C GLN A 140 5.66 -5.22 -7.79
N ASN A 141 5.26 -5.99 -6.77
CA ASN A 141 6.21 -6.53 -5.79
C ASN A 141 7.14 -7.58 -6.42
N LEU A 142 6.71 -8.25 -7.49
CA LEU A 142 7.54 -9.19 -8.26
C LEU A 142 8.75 -8.50 -8.91
N LEU A 143 8.64 -7.20 -9.20
CA LEU A 143 9.72 -6.42 -9.80
C LEU A 143 10.93 -6.24 -8.86
N ALA A 144 10.78 -6.47 -7.56
CA ALA A 144 11.91 -6.44 -6.62
C ALA A 144 12.97 -7.52 -6.94
N GLY A 145 12.56 -8.65 -7.51
CA GLY A 145 13.43 -9.73 -7.97
C GLY A 145 13.79 -9.69 -9.46
N TRP A 146 13.42 -8.62 -10.18
CA TRP A 146 13.47 -8.59 -11.64
C TRP A 146 14.86 -8.87 -12.23
N LYS A 147 15.91 -8.34 -11.58
CA LYS A 147 17.30 -8.58 -12.00
C LYS A 147 17.65 -10.08 -11.99
N SER A 148 17.32 -10.78 -10.89
CA SER A 148 17.56 -12.23 -10.79
C SER A 148 16.73 -13.03 -11.81
N ILE A 149 15.51 -12.59 -12.10
CA ILE A 149 14.68 -13.21 -13.14
C ILE A 149 15.35 -13.07 -14.51
N LEU A 150 15.88 -11.88 -14.84
CA LEU A 150 16.51 -11.63 -16.13
C LEU A 150 17.91 -12.24 -16.26
N GLU A 151 18.72 -12.22 -15.20
CA GLU A 151 20.12 -12.70 -15.26
C GLU A 151 20.21 -14.21 -15.01
N ASP A 152 19.55 -14.70 -13.96
CA ASP A 152 19.71 -16.07 -13.47
C ASP A 152 18.52 -17.00 -13.87
N GLY A 153 17.42 -16.45 -14.38
CA GLY A 153 16.17 -17.20 -14.59
C GLY A 153 15.51 -17.64 -13.29
N VAL A 154 15.62 -16.84 -12.21
CA VAL A 154 15.14 -17.26 -10.89
C VAL A 154 14.27 -16.21 -10.25
N LEU A 155 13.04 -16.61 -9.89
CA LEU A 155 12.12 -15.87 -9.04
C LEU A 155 12.27 -16.35 -7.59
N ARG A 156 12.97 -15.58 -6.74
CA ARG A 156 13.22 -15.93 -5.33
C ARG A 156 12.24 -15.25 -4.40
N VAL A 157 11.71 -16.04 -3.46
CA VAL A 157 10.85 -15.55 -2.37
C VAL A 157 11.22 -16.20 -1.04
N PRO A 158 11.12 -15.49 0.11
CA PRO A 158 11.53 -16.02 1.41
C PRO A 158 10.41 -16.81 2.12
N TYR A 159 9.53 -17.45 1.37
CA TYR A 159 8.43 -18.30 1.85
C TYR A 159 8.11 -19.38 0.83
N SER A 160 7.14 -20.24 1.12
CA SER A 160 6.76 -21.35 0.24
C SER A 160 6.37 -20.87 -1.16
N ILE A 161 7.06 -21.39 -2.18
CA ILE A 161 6.76 -21.09 -3.59
C ILE A 161 5.41 -21.63 -4.04
N SER A 162 4.81 -22.55 -3.26
CA SER A 162 3.49 -23.12 -3.51
C SER A 162 2.35 -22.32 -2.84
N SER A 163 2.68 -21.37 -1.95
CA SER A 163 1.68 -20.49 -1.35
C SER A 163 0.99 -19.66 -2.42
N LYS A 164 -0.34 -19.63 -2.38
CA LYS A 164 -1.16 -18.92 -3.37
C LYS A 164 -1.61 -17.56 -2.86
N PHE A 165 -1.61 -16.59 -3.76
CA PHE A 165 -2.02 -15.21 -3.50
C PHE A 165 -2.88 -14.69 -4.64
N SER A 166 -3.91 -13.92 -4.33
CA SER A 166 -4.62 -13.10 -5.32
C SER A 166 -3.89 -11.78 -5.47
N PHE A 167 -3.02 -11.69 -6.46
CA PHE A 167 -2.31 -10.43 -6.73
C PHE A 167 -3.24 -9.43 -7.42
N ILE A 168 -3.00 -8.14 -7.19
CA ILE A 168 -3.68 -7.05 -7.87
C ILE A 168 -2.67 -6.13 -8.54
N ASP A 169 -3.03 -5.58 -9.72
CA ASP A 169 -2.24 -4.52 -10.32
C ASP A 169 -2.42 -3.22 -9.54
N LEU A 170 -1.34 -2.49 -9.35
CA LEU A 170 -1.37 -1.21 -8.64
C LEU A 170 -2.18 -0.13 -9.40
N GLU A 171 -2.27 -0.24 -10.72
CA GLU A 171 -3.11 0.67 -11.52
C GLU A 171 -4.60 0.39 -11.28
N ASP A 172 -5.02 -0.88 -11.09
CA ASP A 172 -6.40 -1.23 -10.72
C ASP A 172 -6.76 -0.70 -9.32
N VAL A 173 -5.81 -0.76 -8.37
CA VAL A 173 -5.99 -0.15 -7.04
C VAL A 173 -6.16 1.36 -7.14
N ALA A 174 -5.37 2.02 -8.00
CA ALA A 174 -5.47 3.46 -8.22
C ALA A 174 -6.78 3.85 -8.91
N GLU A 175 -7.28 3.02 -9.84
CA GLU A 175 -8.57 3.24 -10.49
C GLU A 175 -9.72 3.05 -9.50
N ALA A 176 -9.72 1.99 -8.68
CA ALA A 176 -10.70 1.81 -7.61
C ALA A 176 -10.69 2.99 -6.63
N ALA A 177 -9.52 3.46 -6.24
CA ALA A 177 -9.36 4.62 -5.37
C ALA A 177 -9.90 5.90 -6.03
N LYS A 178 -9.68 6.09 -7.34
CA LYS A 178 -10.25 7.21 -8.10
C LYS A 178 -11.78 7.13 -8.12
N ILE A 179 -12.36 5.98 -8.43
CA ILE A 179 -13.81 5.76 -8.44
C ILE A 179 -14.44 6.18 -7.11
N VAL A 180 -13.96 5.63 -6.00
CA VAL A 180 -14.54 5.93 -4.67
C VAL A 180 -14.35 7.39 -4.24
N LEU A 181 -13.36 8.10 -4.79
CA LEU A 181 -13.11 9.52 -4.50
C LEU A 181 -13.90 10.48 -5.40
N THR A 182 -14.38 10.03 -6.58
CA THR A 182 -15.00 10.90 -7.57
C THR A 182 -16.46 10.56 -7.87
N GLU A 183 -16.89 9.34 -7.58
CA GLU A 183 -18.26 8.90 -7.81
C GLU A 183 -19.05 8.84 -6.49
N PRO A 184 -20.38 8.96 -6.53
CA PRO A 184 -21.22 8.87 -5.34
C PRO A 184 -21.45 7.41 -4.90
N ASN A 185 -22.04 7.25 -3.70
CA ASN A 185 -22.50 5.98 -3.12
C ASN A 185 -21.40 5.03 -2.68
N HIS A 186 -20.25 5.56 -2.29
CA HIS A 186 -19.15 4.80 -1.70
C HIS A 186 -18.96 5.07 -0.19
N ASP A 187 -19.83 5.87 0.41
CA ASP A 187 -19.76 6.17 1.83
C ASP A 187 -20.08 4.94 2.69
N ASN A 188 -19.31 4.77 3.77
CA ASN A 188 -19.42 3.69 4.74
C ASN A 188 -19.26 2.28 4.11
N ALA A 189 -18.42 2.18 3.10
CA ALA A 189 -18.13 0.96 2.37
C ALA A 189 -16.72 0.41 2.65
N ILE A 190 -16.60 -0.91 2.57
CA ILE A 190 -15.31 -1.62 2.57
C ILE A 190 -15.23 -2.43 1.28
N TYR A 191 -14.11 -2.31 0.60
CA TYR A 191 -13.83 -3.07 -0.63
C TYR A 191 -12.56 -3.87 -0.50
N GLU A 192 -12.69 -5.19 -0.55
CA GLU A 192 -11.56 -6.08 -0.79
C GLU A 192 -11.18 -6.00 -2.28
N LEU A 193 -9.92 -5.67 -2.55
CA LEU A 193 -9.45 -5.49 -3.91
C LEU A 193 -8.48 -6.62 -4.28
N THR A 194 -8.95 -7.51 -5.15
CA THR A 194 -8.18 -8.63 -5.69
C THR A 194 -8.25 -8.60 -7.22
N GLY A 195 -7.16 -8.95 -7.90
CA GLY A 195 -7.10 -8.83 -9.36
C GLY A 195 -7.21 -10.17 -10.09
N ILE A 196 -6.53 -11.20 -9.61
CA ILE A 196 -6.46 -12.50 -10.27
C ILE A 196 -6.83 -13.63 -9.32
N LEU A 197 -7.13 -14.81 -9.91
CA LEU A 197 -7.28 -16.04 -9.14
C LEU A 197 -6.02 -16.34 -8.33
N PRO A 198 -6.15 -17.01 -7.16
CA PRO A 198 -5.01 -17.34 -6.33
C PRO A 198 -3.94 -18.10 -7.09
N THR A 199 -2.77 -17.51 -7.22
CA THR A 199 -1.66 -17.98 -8.05
C THR A 199 -0.40 -18.15 -7.20
N SER A 200 0.29 -19.27 -7.37
CA SER A 200 1.57 -19.55 -6.69
C SER A 200 2.75 -18.94 -7.44
N HIS A 201 3.91 -18.83 -6.78
CA HIS A 201 5.14 -18.37 -7.44
C HIS A 201 5.65 -19.37 -8.48
N VAL A 202 5.30 -20.65 -8.36
CA VAL A 202 5.56 -21.66 -9.40
C VAL A 202 4.80 -21.31 -10.67
N GLU A 203 3.48 -21.08 -10.56
CA GLU A 203 2.64 -20.70 -11.70
C GLU A 203 3.06 -19.35 -12.31
N ILE A 204 3.50 -18.39 -11.47
CA ILE A 204 4.07 -17.11 -11.95
C ILE A 204 5.36 -17.35 -12.74
N ALA A 205 6.25 -18.21 -12.27
CA ALA A 205 7.49 -18.54 -12.97
C ALA A 205 7.23 -19.19 -14.34
N GLU A 206 6.21 -20.05 -14.44
CA GLU A 206 5.75 -20.62 -15.71
C GLU A 206 5.20 -19.53 -16.68
N ILE A 207 4.44 -18.57 -16.15
CA ILE A 207 3.96 -17.42 -16.95
C ILE A 207 5.15 -16.60 -17.46
N LEU A 208 6.10 -16.28 -16.57
CA LEU A 208 7.30 -15.53 -16.93
C LEU A 208 8.13 -16.28 -17.97
N SER A 209 8.26 -17.61 -17.87
CA SER A 209 8.98 -18.41 -18.84
C SER A 209 8.39 -18.28 -20.25
N ARG A 210 7.06 -18.32 -20.35
CA ARG A 210 6.35 -18.13 -21.63
C ARG A 210 6.52 -16.73 -22.19
N VAL A 211 6.40 -15.70 -21.36
CA VAL A 211 6.48 -14.29 -21.78
C VAL A 211 7.89 -13.92 -22.17
N LEU A 212 8.90 -14.33 -21.39
CA LEU A 212 10.30 -14.00 -21.62
C LEU A 212 10.98 -14.95 -22.62
N LYS A 213 10.29 -16.04 -23.06
CA LYS A 213 10.82 -17.09 -23.95
C LYS A 213 12.15 -17.67 -23.46
N ARG A 214 12.26 -17.89 -22.17
CA ARG A 214 13.40 -18.49 -21.50
C ARG A 214 12.95 -19.22 -20.24
N ASP A 215 13.74 -20.15 -19.75
CA ASP A 215 13.44 -20.86 -18.53
C ASP A 215 13.51 -19.90 -17.31
N VAL A 216 12.43 -19.86 -16.54
CA VAL A 216 12.35 -19.15 -15.26
C VAL A 216 11.76 -20.13 -14.23
N ARG A 217 12.44 -20.29 -13.11
CA ARG A 217 11.99 -21.15 -12.02
C ARG A 217 11.77 -20.37 -10.74
N ALA A 218 10.84 -20.80 -9.92
CA ALA A 218 10.65 -20.27 -8.58
C ALA A 218 11.58 -20.98 -7.59
N GLU A 219 12.19 -20.24 -6.70
CA GLU A 219 13.03 -20.77 -5.63
C GLU A 219 12.65 -20.15 -4.28
N LYS A 220 12.49 -21.01 -3.26
CA LYS A 220 12.43 -20.53 -1.88
C LYS A 220 13.85 -20.20 -1.42
N GLU A 221 14.01 -19.01 -0.83
CA GLU A 221 15.25 -18.68 -0.13
C GLU A 221 15.04 -18.70 1.39
N GLU A 222 16.13 -18.91 2.10
CA GLU A 222 16.11 -18.85 3.56
C GLU A 222 15.81 -17.43 4.05
N ILE A 223 14.84 -17.28 4.97
CA ILE A 223 14.43 -15.99 5.54
C ILE A 223 15.63 -15.22 6.12
N ARG A 224 16.55 -15.95 6.77
CA ARG A 224 17.77 -15.33 7.31
C ARG A 224 18.65 -14.71 6.23
N GLY A 225 18.80 -15.37 5.08
CA GLY A 225 19.54 -14.84 3.93
C GLY A 225 18.87 -13.60 3.35
N TRP A 226 17.55 -13.65 3.19
CA TRP A 226 16.76 -12.50 2.77
C TRP A 226 16.94 -11.30 3.72
N ARG A 227 16.82 -11.53 5.05
CA ARG A 227 16.98 -10.47 6.05
C ARG A 227 18.33 -9.77 5.95
N LEU A 228 19.42 -10.52 5.90
CA LEU A 228 20.77 -9.96 5.76
C LEU A 228 20.96 -9.11 4.49
N ARG A 229 20.33 -9.49 3.37
CA ARG A 229 20.34 -8.68 2.16
C ARG A 229 19.48 -7.42 2.29
N ALA A 230 18.31 -7.55 2.91
CA ALA A 230 17.40 -6.43 3.11
C ALA A 230 18.01 -5.36 4.03
N GLU A 231 18.68 -5.75 5.12
CA GLU A 231 19.42 -4.86 6.00
C GLU A 231 20.49 -4.03 5.26
N ARG A 232 21.22 -4.67 4.34
CA ARG A 232 22.29 -3.99 3.58
C ARG A 232 21.78 -3.09 2.46
N ASN A 233 20.70 -3.49 1.80
CA ASN A 233 20.35 -2.92 0.49
C ASN A 233 19.07 -2.07 0.50
N LEU A 234 18.18 -2.23 1.50
CA LEU A 234 16.86 -1.60 1.46
C LEU A 234 16.71 -0.40 2.40
N GLY A 235 17.65 -0.16 3.30
CA GLY A 235 17.61 0.96 4.26
C GLY A 235 16.36 0.94 5.16
N MET A 236 15.81 -0.26 5.43
CA MET A 236 14.61 -0.43 6.24
C MET A 236 14.95 -0.33 7.73
N SER A 237 14.00 0.15 8.52
CA SER A 237 14.12 0.11 9.97
C SER A 237 14.07 -1.33 10.50
N GLU A 238 14.66 -1.59 11.66
CA GLU A 238 14.60 -2.90 12.32
C GLU A 238 13.16 -3.36 12.52
N TYR A 239 12.30 -2.46 12.96
CA TYR A 239 10.87 -2.74 13.09
C TYR A 239 10.22 -3.23 11.79
N ALA A 240 10.54 -2.61 10.65
CA ALA A 240 10.01 -3.02 9.36
C ALA A 240 10.54 -4.40 8.94
N LEU A 241 11.82 -4.66 9.16
CA LEU A 241 12.44 -5.96 8.87
C LEU A 241 11.83 -7.09 9.71
N GLU A 242 11.65 -6.89 11.03
CA GLU A 242 11.00 -7.87 11.90
C GLU A 242 9.57 -8.18 11.46
N ASN A 243 8.79 -7.16 11.10
CA ASN A 243 7.41 -7.36 10.65
C ASN A 243 7.34 -8.07 9.30
N LEU A 244 8.28 -7.81 8.38
CA LEU A 244 8.38 -8.54 7.12
C LEU A 244 8.76 -10.00 7.35
N VAL A 245 9.71 -10.30 8.25
CA VAL A 245 10.07 -11.68 8.60
C VAL A 245 8.85 -12.43 9.14
N ARG A 246 8.11 -11.85 10.10
CA ARG A 246 6.88 -12.45 10.64
C ARG A 246 5.81 -12.68 9.56
N MET A 247 5.68 -11.75 8.63
CA MET A 247 4.77 -11.90 7.48
C MET A 247 5.20 -13.06 6.59
N PHE A 248 6.49 -13.21 6.27
CA PHE A 248 7.00 -14.33 5.45
C PHE A 248 6.88 -15.69 6.16
N GLU A 249 7.12 -15.73 7.47
CA GLU A 249 6.87 -16.92 8.29
C GLU A 249 5.38 -17.30 8.25
N TYR A 250 4.49 -16.31 8.36
CA TYR A 250 3.05 -16.55 8.24
C TYR A 250 2.68 -17.12 6.87
N TYR A 251 3.23 -16.55 5.79
CA TYR A 251 3.00 -17.01 4.41
C TYR A 251 3.53 -18.42 4.17
N ASP A 252 4.61 -18.77 4.83
CA ASP A 252 5.22 -20.11 4.72
C ASP A 252 4.35 -21.21 5.34
N TRP A 253 3.68 -20.90 6.46
CA TRP A 253 2.86 -21.86 7.20
C TRP A 253 1.41 -21.95 6.70
N TRP A 254 0.82 -20.83 6.34
CA TRP A 254 -0.62 -20.74 6.13
C TRP A 254 -0.98 -20.41 4.69
N GLY A 255 -0.03 -19.88 3.90
CA GLY A 255 -0.39 -19.14 2.70
C GLY A 255 -1.30 -17.95 3.06
N ILE A 256 -1.82 -17.25 2.08
CA ILE A 256 -3.05 -16.48 2.24
C ILE A 256 -4.01 -17.07 1.21
N PRO A 257 -4.84 -18.05 1.59
CA PRO A 257 -5.94 -18.44 0.73
C PRO A 257 -6.84 -17.22 0.62
N MET A 258 -6.80 -16.59 -0.51
CA MET A 258 -7.68 -15.49 -0.83
C MET A 258 -8.83 -16.07 -1.63
N CYS A 259 -10.02 -15.73 -1.20
CA CYS A 259 -11.26 -16.11 -1.84
C CYS A 259 -11.28 -15.77 -3.32
#